data_358afba431009193c8427a4548bd1a17
#
_entry.id   358afba431009193c8427a4548bd1a17
#
_cell.length_a   1.000
_cell.length_b   1.000
_cell.length_c   1.000
_cell.angle_alpha   90.00
_cell.angle_beta   90.00
_cell.angle_gamma   90.00
#
_symmetry.space_group_name_H-M   'P 1'
#
loop_
_entity.id
_entity.type
_entity.pdbx_description
1 polymer ?
#
loop_
_entity_poly.entity_id
_entity_poly.type
_entity_poly.pdbx_seq_one_letter_code
_entity_poly.pdbx_strand_id
1 'polypeptide(L)'
;MIDDKKQIVILVLDEIDQAVKNISDNFIYTLTRMNSELKNAQISLIGISNSLTFMDNLDPRVRSSLGEEELVFPPYNALQLQNILKNRAERAFREGVLDEGVIAKCAAFAAREHGDARRALDLLRVAGELAEREGSKKVKQKHIDSANEKIERDKMIDVIESEPTQFQLVLYAIVELSDDNKVRQKKLDGEGAIF
;
A
#
# COMPACT_ATOMS: atom_id res chain seq x y z
N MET A 1 17.87 6.87 -33.16
CA MET A 1 17.85 5.72 -32.21
C MET A 1 18.76 6.00 -31.02
N ILE A 2 18.76 5.14 -29.98
CA ILE A 2 19.52 5.39 -28.74
C ILE A 2 21.02 5.56 -28.98
N ASP A 3 21.61 4.79 -29.92
CA ASP A 3 23.05 4.77 -30.18
C ASP A 3 23.55 5.80 -31.24
N ASP A 4 22.66 6.70 -31.69
CA ASP A 4 23.05 7.72 -32.70
C ASP A 4 23.87 8.86 -32.08
N LYS A 5 23.85 9.01 -30.77
CA LYS A 5 24.55 10.06 -30.03
C LYS A 5 25.28 9.52 -28.81
N LYS A 6 26.37 10.17 -28.45
CA LYS A 6 27.07 9.87 -27.19
C LYS A 6 26.21 10.35 -26.02
N GLN A 7 25.59 9.39 -25.31
CA GLN A 7 24.64 9.67 -24.21
C GLN A 7 24.58 8.52 -23.20
N ILE A 8 24.13 8.86 -21.98
CA ILE A 8 23.78 7.89 -20.96
C ILE A 8 22.25 7.85 -20.87
N VAL A 9 21.69 6.66 -21.00
CA VAL A 9 20.26 6.40 -20.86
C VAL A 9 20.03 5.72 -19.52
N ILE A 10 19.21 6.32 -18.66
CA ILE A 10 18.81 5.70 -17.40
C ILE A 10 17.42 5.09 -17.61
N LEU A 11 17.36 3.77 -17.52
CA LEU A 11 16.12 3.00 -17.59
C LEU A 11 15.66 2.65 -16.19
N VAL A 12 14.50 3.15 -15.80
CA VAL A 12 13.89 2.83 -14.51
C VAL A 12 12.75 1.84 -14.74
N LEU A 13 12.82 0.68 -14.10
CA LEU A 13 11.78 -0.37 -14.13
C LEU A 13 11.13 -0.45 -12.77
N ASP A 14 9.92 0.06 -12.66
CA ASP A 14 9.10 -0.08 -11.46
C ASP A 14 8.43 -1.45 -11.44
N GLU A 15 8.25 -2.02 -10.24
CA GLU A 15 7.69 -3.38 -10.03
C GLU A 15 8.42 -4.46 -10.86
N ILE A 16 9.74 -4.39 -10.91
CA ILE A 16 10.56 -5.31 -11.73
C ILE A 16 10.35 -6.78 -11.36
N ASP A 17 10.02 -7.08 -10.11
CA ASP A 17 9.67 -8.42 -9.63
C ASP A 17 8.39 -8.95 -10.29
N GLN A 18 7.40 -8.11 -10.55
CA GLN A 18 6.20 -8.50 -11.28
C GLN A 18 6.49 -8.69 -12.78
N ALA A 19 7.32 -7.82 -13.35
CA ALA A 19 7.74 -7.97 -14.73
C ALA A 19 8.47 -9.31 -14.95
N VAL A 20 9.36 -9.69 -14.04
CA VAL A 20 10.07 -10.98 -14.10
C VAL A 20 9.10 -12.16 -13.98
N LYS A 21 8.15 -12.13 -13.08
CA LYS A 21 7.13 -13.19 -12.94
C LYS A 21 6.28 -13.39 -14.20
N ASN A 22 5.96 -12.30 -14.89
CA ASN A 22 5.05 -12.33 -16.03
C ASN A 22 5.75 -12.61 -17.36
N ILE A 23 6.99 -12.15 -17.53
CA ILE A 23 7.72 -12.23 -18.81
C ILE A 23 8.83 -13.28 -18.74
N SER A 24 9.61 -13.31 -17.68
CA SER A 24 10.84 -14.06 -17.41
C SER A 24 11.99 -13.09 -17.10
N ASP A 25 12.99 -13.53 -16.36
CA ASP A 25 14.20 -12.75 -16.05
C ASP A 25 15.15 -12.56 -17.23
N ASN A 26 14.92 -13.30 -18.32
CA ASN A 26 15.73 -13.23 -19.53
C ASN A 26 15.74 -11.83 -20.18
N PHE A 27 14.68 -11.01 -19.97
CA PHE A 27 14.68 -9.64 -20.47
C PHE A 27 15.71 -8.76 -19.75
N ILE A 28 15.92 -8.98 -18.43
CA ILE A 28 16.96 -8.27 -17.65
C ILE A 28 18.33 -8.65 -18.19
N TYR A 29 18.57 -9.94 -18.44
CA TYR A 29 19.81 -10.41 -19.04
C TYR A 29 20.10 -9.74 -20.39
N THR A 30 19.06 -9.61 -21.22
CA THR A 30 19.18 -8.92 -22.50
C THR A 30 19.53 -7.44 -22.31
N LEU A 31 18.85 -6.73 -21.39
CA LEU A 31 19.11 -5.33 -21.13
C LEU A 31 20.53 -5.07 -20.61
N THR A 32 21.03 -5.92 -19.71
CA THR A 32 22.39 -5.77 -19.18
C THR A 32 23.45 -5.98 -20.25
N ARG A 33 23.19 -6.85 -21.23
CA ARG A 33 24.11 -7.13 -22.32
C ARG A 33 24.06 -6.12 -23.47
N MET A 34 22.99 -5.36 -23.60
CA MET A 34 22.88 -4.33 -24.64
C MET A 34 24.06 -3.34 -24.63
N ASN A 35 24.61 -3.05 -23.45
CA ASN A 35 25.76 -2.16 -23.32
C ASN A 35 27.01 -2.67 -24.06
N SER A 36 27.17 -3.98 -24.27
CA SER A 36 28.28 -4.53 -25.04
C SER A 36 28.13 -4.36 -26.56
N GLU A 37 26.91 -4.08 -27.02
CA GLU A 37 26.58 -3.89 -28.44
C GLU A 37 26.52 -2.40 -28.81
N LEU A 38 26.34 -1.51 -27.84
CA LEU A 38 26.28 -0.05 -28.03
C LEU A 38 27.69 0.53 -28.18
N LYS A 39 27.86 1.44 -29.15
CA LYS A 39 29.13 2.12 -29.44
C LYS A 39 29.21 3.53 -28.81
N ASN A 40 28.12 4.25 -28.84
CA ASN A 40 28.05 5.66 -28.44
C ASN A 40 27.23 5.89 -27.19
N ALA A 41 26.24 5.04 -26.90
CA ALA A 41 25.38 5.16 -25.74
C ALA A 41 25.72 4.12 -24.68
N GLN A 42 25.36 4.45 -23.42
CA GLN A 42 25.40 3.53 -22.28
C GLN A 42 24.03 3.49 -21.63
N ILE A 43 23.60 2.32 -21.20
CA ILE A 43 22.34 2.13 -20.48
C ILE A 43 22.67 1.79 -19.03
N SER A 44 22.13 2.59 -18.10
CA SER A 44 22.09 2.29 -16.66
C SER A 44 20.69 1.81 -16.29
N LEU A 45 20.60 0.71 -15.56
CA LEU A 45 19.33 0.11 -15.15
C LEU A 45 19.08 0.39 -13.66
N ILE A 46 17.89 0.88 -13.34
CA ILE A 46 17.40 1.00 -11.96
C ILE A 46 16.14 0.12 -11.85
N GLY A 47 16.20 -0.93 -11.04
CA GLY A 47 15.04 -1.77 -10.73
C GLY A 47 14.44 -1.38 -9.39
N ILE A 48 13.12 -1.23 -9.32
CA ILE A 48 12.37 -1.01 -8.08
C ILE A 48 11.53 -2.25 -7.82
N SER A 49 11.69 -2.87 -6.64
CA SER A 49 10.98 -4.08 -6.25
C SER A 49 10.40 -3.96 -4.84
N ASN A 50 9.24 -4.55 -4.64
CA ASN A 50 8.63 -4.72 -3.32
C ASN A 50 9.07 -6.01 -2.61
N SER A 51 9.86 -6.87 -3.28
CA SER A 51 10.35 -8.13 -2.74
C SER A 51 11.81 -8.01 -2.32
N LEU A 52 12.10 -8.18 -1.05
CA LEU A 52 13.47 -8.22 -0.52
C LEU A 52 14.26 -9.45 -1.00
N THR A 53 13.57 -10.50 -1.42
CA THR A 53 14.19 -11.73 -1.95
C THR A 53 14.19 -11.78 -3.48
N PHE A 54 13.94 -10.65 -4.13
CA PHE A 54 13.87 -10.60 -5.61
C PHE A 54 15.14 -11.13 -6.27
N MET A 55 16.29 -10.68 -5.78
CA MET A 55 17.60 -11.08 -6.32
C MET A 55 17.90 -12.58 -6.14
N ASP A 56 17.40 -13.18 -5.07
CA ASP A 56 17.61 -14.60 -4.79
C ASP A 56 16.79 -15.51 -5.72
N ASN A 57 15.71 -14.97 -6.28
CA ASN A 57 14.80 -15.69 -7.18
C ASN A 57 15.21 -15.58 -8.67
N LEU A 58 16.22 -14.78 -9.00
CA LEU A 58 16.74 -14.66 -10.37
C LEU A 58 17.64 -15.84 -10.76
N ASP A 59 17.66 -16.18 -12.05
CA ASP A 59 18.64 -17.11 -12.59
C ASP A 59 20.07 -16.61 -12.24
N PRO A 60 20.96 -17.49 -11.75
CA PRO A 60 22.32 -17.10 -11.38
C PRO A 60 23.10 -16.36 -12.46
N ARG A 61 22.82 -16.64 -13.74
CA ARG A 61 23.46 -15.95 -14.88
C ARG A 61 22.98 -14.50 -14.99
N VAL A 62 21.69 -14.27 -14.77
CA VAL A 62 21.09 -12.93 -14.76
C VAL A 62 21.68 -12.11 -13.61
N ARG A 63 21.67 -12.68 -12.43
CA ARG A 63 22.24 -12.07 -11.22
C ARG A 63 23.71 -11.71 -11.42
N SER A 64 24.52 -12.63 -11.93
CA SER A 64 25.94 -12.37 -12.22
C SER A 64 26.16 -11.28 -13.27
N SER A 65 25.21 -11.07 -14.20
CA SER A 65 25.32 -10.05 -15.24
C SER A 65 24.90 -8.65 -14.79
N LEU A 66 24.11 -8.55 -13.71
CA LEU A 66 23.64 -7.26 -13.17
C LEU A 66 24.77 -6.45 -12.53
N GLY A 67 25.66 -7.10 -11.76
CA GLY A 67 26.67 -6.39 -10.98
C GLY A 67 26.04 -5.33 -10.07
N GLU A 68 24.94 -5.69 -9.42
CA GLU A 68 24.00 -4.79 -8.74
C GLU A 68 24.57 -4.13 -7.48
N GLU A 69 24.08 -2.92 -7.22
CA GLU A 69 24.13 -2.27 -5.94
C GLU A 69 22.71 -2.24 -5.37
N GLU A 70 22.51 -2.83 -4.21
CA GLU A 70 21.21 -2.92 -3.56
C GLU A 70 21.01 -1.81 -2.53
N LEU A 71 19.90 -1.07 -2.65
CA LEU A 71 19.50 -0.05 -1.68
C LEU A 71 18.14 -0.39 -1.09
N VAL A 72 18.13 -0.71 0.21
CA VAL A 72 16.90 -1.05 0.94
C VAL A 72 16.28 0.21 1.57
N PHE A 73 15.00 0.43 1.29
CA PHE A 73 14.19 1.49 1.89
C PHE A 73 13.31 0.87 2.99
N PRO A 74 13.66 1.03 4.28
CA PRO A 74 12.85 0.49 5.36
C PRO A 74 11.52 1.24 5.49
N PRO A 75 10.48 0.61 6.08
CA PRO A 75 9.23 1.28 6.40
C PRO A 75 9.46 2.54 7.25
N TYR A 76 8.62 3.56 7.04
CA TYR A 76 8.70 4.78 7.83
C TYR A 76 8.24 4.54 9.28
N ASN A 77 8.96 5.13 10.22
CA ASN A 77 8.50 5.20 11.61
C ASN A 77 7.47 6.32 11.81
N ALA A 78 6.81 6.32 12.98
CA ALA A 78 5.75 7.30 13.29
C ALA A 78 6.21 8.76 13.20
N LEU A 79 7.45 9.08 13.59
CA LEU A 79 7.98 10.45 13.51
C LEU A 79 8.22 10.89 12.08
N GLN A 80 8.75 10.01 11.24
CA GLN A 80 8.94 10.28 9.82
C GLN A 80 7.59 10.49 9.13
N LEU A 81 6.59 9.65 9.43
CA LEU A 81 5.23 9.82 8.91
C LEU A 81 4.59 11.12 9.36
N GLN A 82 4.78 11.53 10.63
CA GLN A 82 4.31 12.85 11.09
C GLN A 82 4.90 14.00 10.29
N ASN A 83 6.20 13.96 10.00
CA ASN A 83 6.87 15.00 9.21
C ASN A 83 6.35 15.03 7.78
N ILE A 84 6.17 13.87 7.15
CA ILE A 84 5.58 13.76 5.81
C ILE A 84 4.16 14.35 5.82
N LEU A 85 3.33 13.95 6.77
CA LEU A 85 1.95 14.42 6.89
C LEU A 85 1.87 15.93 7.14
N LYS A 86 2.72 16.49 8.00
CA LYS A 86 2.78 17.95 8.23
C LYS A 86 3.04 18.72 6.95
N ASN A 87 4.10 18.37 6.23
CA ASN A 87 4.47 19.02 4.97
C ASN A 87 3.37 18.93 3.90
N ARG A 88 2.62 17.83 3.87
CA ARG A 88 1.51 17.65 2.94
C ARG A 88 0.25 18.38 3.40
N ALA A 89 -0.02 18.37 4.70
CA ALA A 89 -1.17 19.05 5.30
C ALA A 89 -1.13 20.58 5.09
N GLU A 90 0.05 21.20 5.23
CA GLU A 90 0.24 22.64 4.97
C GLU A 90 -0.17 23.05 3.55
N ARG A 91 -0.09 22.14 2.59
CA ARG A 91 -0.50 22.40 1.19
C ARG A 91 -1.95 22.01 0.90
N ALA A 92 -2.49 21.06 1.62
CA ALA A 92 -3.80 20.45 1.35
C ALA A 92 -4.94 21.03 2.20
N PHE A 93 -4.64 21.51 3.40
CA PHE A 93 -5.63 22.04 4.34
C PHE A 93 -5.42 23.52 4.60
N ARG A 94 -6.53 24.22 4.87
CA ARG A 94 -6.45 25.62 5.34
C ARG A 94 -5.87 25.66 6.75
N GLU A 95 -5.19 26.74 7.07
CA GLU A 95 -4.60 26.95 8.39
C GLU A 95 -5.66 26.83 9.50
N GLY A 96 -5.31 26.13 10.59
CA GLY A 96 -6.16 25.94 11.76
C GLY A 96 -7.32 24.94 11.60
N VAL A 97 -7.45 24.27 10.45
CA VAL A 97 -8.49 23.25 10.22
C VAL A 97 -8.17 21.91 10.88
N LEU A 98 -6.91 21.55 10.98
CA LEU A 98 -6.50 20.32 11.68
C LEU A 98 -6.40 20.59 13.17
N ASP A 99 -7.15 19.83 13.97
CA ASP A 99 -7.09 19.90 15.43
C ASP A 99 -5.82 19.25 15.96
N GLU A 100 -5.45 19.57 17.19
CA GLU A 100 -4.26 19.03 17.82
C GLU A 100 -4.32 17.50 17.90
N GLY A 101 -3.18 16.83 17.60
CA GLY A 101 -3.05 15.38 17.66
C GLY A 101 -3.57 14.62 16.43
N VAL A 102 -4.27 15.26 15.47
CA VAL A 102 -4.79 14.60 14.26
C VAL A 102 -3.67 13.97 13.45
N ILE A 103 -2.61 14.74 13.17
CA ILE A 103 -1.45 14.26 12.39
C ILE A 103 -0.72 13.14 13.14
N ALA A 104 -0.53 13.29 14.45
CA ALA A 104 0.12 12.27 15.27
C ALA A 104 -0.66 10.96 15.28
N LYS A 105 -1.99 11.04 15.35
CA LYS A 105 -2.87 9.87 15.31
C LYS A 105 -2.85 9.18 13.95
N CYS A 106 -2.93 9.91 12.85
CA CYS A 106 -2.77 9.36 11.50
C CYS A 106 -1.44 8.61 11.34
N ALA A 107 -0.34 9.24 11.77
CA ALA A 107 0.98 8.64 11.70
C ALA A 107 1.11 7.39 12.55
N ALA A 108 0.49 7.36 13.73
CA ALA A 108 0.48 6.20 14.63
C ALA A 108 -0.28 5.01 14.01
N PHE A 109 -1.45 5.26 13.40
CA PHE A 109 -2.19 4.21 12.68
C PHE A 109 -1.37 3.63 11.53
N ALA A 110 -0.82 4.47 10.65
CA ALA A 110 -0.05 4.00 9.50
C ALA A 110 1.26 3.29 9.90
N ALA A 111 1.96 3.77 10.93
CA ALA A 111 3.17 3.14 11.45
C ALA A 111 2.88 1.74 12.03
N ARG A 112 1.72 1.56 12.65
CA ARG A 112 1.29 0.28 13.23
C ARG A 112 0.92 -0.75 12.17
N GLU A 113 0.42 -0.30 11.01
CA GLU A 113 0.02 -1.21 9.94
C GLU A 113 1.20 -1.67 9.07
N HIS A 114 2.05 -0.82 8.60
CA HIS A 114 3.24 -1.22 7.80
C HIS A 114 4.21 -0.04 7.57
N GLY A 115 4.00 1.11 8.20
CA GLY A 115 4.83 2.30 7.97
C GLY A 115 4.67 2.90 6.56
N ASP A 116 3.49 2.74 5.96
CA ASP A 116 3.19 3.23 4.60
C ASP A 116 2.72 4.69 4.62
N ALA A 117 3.48 5.56 3.92
CA ALA A 117 3.14 6.98 3.80
C ALA A 117 1.88 7.22 2.95
N ARG A 118 1.59 6.36 1.94
CA ARG A 118 0.38 6.46 1.13
C ARG A 118 -0.86 6.23 2.00
N ARG A 119 -0.81 5.20 2.85
CA ARG A 119 -1.88 4.89 3.82
C ARG A 119 -2.09 6.06 4.79
N ALA A 120 -1.01 6.66 5.30
CA ALA A 120 -1.09 7.80 6.20
C ALA A 120 -1.77 9.02 5.55
N LEU A 121 -1.40 9.32 4.29
CA LEU A 121 -2.00 10.42 3.52
C LEU A 121 -3.46 10.15 3.19
N ASP A 122 -3.80 8.93 2.82
CA ASP A 122 -5.16 8.53 2.50
C ASP A 122 -6.09 8.63 3.71
N LEU A 123 -5.61 8.18 4.87
CA LEU A 123 -6.32 8.32 6.14
C LEU A 123 -6.62 9.78 6.49
N LEU A 124 -5.64 10.67 6.32
CA LEU A 124 -5.82 12.10 6.56
C LEU A 124 -6.79 12.74 5.56
N ARG A 125 -6.73 12.35 4.28
CA ARG A 125 -7.65 12.79 3.23
C ARG A 125 -9.09 12.40 3.54
N VAL A 126 -9.33 11.12 3.81
CA VAL A 126 -10.67 10.60 4.12
C VAL A 126 -11.24 11.24 5.39
N ALA A 127 -10.40 11.48 6.41
CA ALA A 127 -10.83 12.18 7.62
C ALA A 127 -11.24 13.63 7.34
N GLY A 128 -10.55 14.31 6.41
CA GLY A 128 -10.93 15.64 5.94
C GLY A 128 -12.28 15.64 5.24
N GLU A 129 -12.50 14.69 4.32
CA GLU A 129 -13.77 14.51 3.61
C GLU A 129 -14.94 14.21 4.55
N LEU A 130 -14.73 13.38 5.58
CA LEU A 130 -15.75 13.09 6.58
C LEU A 130 -16.10 14.32 7.42
N ALA A 131 -15.09 15.09 7.84
CA ALA A 131 -15.31 16.33 8.56
C ALA A 131 -16.11 17.34 7.72
N GLU A 132 -15.82 17.46 6.43
CA GLU A 132 -16.55 18.33 5.51
C GLU A 132 -18.00 17.89 5.34
N ARG A 133 -18.27 16.59 5.17
CA ARG A 133 -19.62 16.02 5.07
C ARG A 133 -20.44 16.21 6.36
N GLU A 134 -19.79 16.18 7.53
CA GLU A 134 -20.43 16.50 8.81
C GLU A 134 -20.67 18.01 9.02
N GLY A 135 -20.21 18.87 8.11
CA GLY A 135 -20.23 20.32 8.29
C GLY A 135 -19.31 20.82 9.40
N SER A 136 -18.34 20.03 9.82
CA SER A 136 -17.39 20.39 10.87
C SER A 136 -16.37 21.40 10.34
N LYS A 137 -16.14 22.48 11.11
CA LYS A 137 -15.11 23.47 10.77
C LYS A 137 -13.69 22.98 10.99
N LYS A 138 -13.52 21.87 11.71
CA LYS A 138 -12.23 21.29 12.03
C LYS A 138 -12.24 19.76 11.88
N VAL A 139 -11.13 19.23 11.42
CA VAL A 139 -10.85 17.80 11.45
C VAL A 139 -10.39 17.43 12.85
N LYS A 140 -11.09 16.51 13.49
CA LYS A 140 -10.83 16.05 14.87
C LYS A 140 -10.33 14.61 14.86
N GLN A 141 -9.77 14.16 15.98
CA GLN A 141 -9.30 12.78 16.11
C GLN A 141 -10.40 11.73 15.87
N LYS A 142 -11.68 12.04 16.20
CA LYS A 142 -12.81 11.15 15.90
C LYS A 142 -12.98 10.87 14.39
N HIS A 143 -12.69 11.89 13.54
CA HIS A 143 -12.78 11.72 12.10
C HIS A 143 -11.69 10.77 11.57
N ILE A 144 -10.54 10.68 12.27
CA ILE A 144 -9.49 9.70 11.96
C ILE A 144 -9.96 8.27 12.27
N ASP A 145 -10.61 8.06 13.42
CA ASP A 145 -11.18 6.76 13.77
C ASP A 145 -12.21 6.31 12.73
N SER A 146 -13.17 7.19 12.42
CA SER A 146 -14.19 6.93 11.41
C SER A 146 -13.61 6.73 10.01
N ALA A 147 -12.54 7.45 9.66
CA ALA A 147 -11.83 7.27 8.40
C ALA A 147 -11.15 5.90 8.33
N ASN A 148 -10.50 5.48 9.42
CA ASN A 148 -9.87 4.17 9.49
C ASN A 148 -10.89 3.04 9.34
N GLU A 149 -12.00 3.11 10.09
CA GLU A 149 -13.09 2.13 9.98
C GLU A 149 -13.68 2.08 8.56
N LYS A 150 -13.87 3.25 7.93
CA LYS A 150 -14.37 3.34 6.57
C LYS A 150 -13.42 2.68 5.58
N ILE A 151 -12.13 3.02 5.60
CA ILE A 151 -11.15 2.47 4.66
C ILE A 151 -11.01 0.95 4.84
N GLU A 152 -11.01 0.45 6.10
CA GLU A 152 -10.96 -1.00 6.35
C GLU A 152 -12.21 -1.72 5.83
N ARG A 153 -13.39 -1.11 6.03
CA ARG A 153 -14.64 -1.66 5.51
C ARG A 153 -14.67 -1.66 3.98
N ASP A 154 -14.30 -0.55 3.34
CA ASP A 154 -14.28 -0.42 1.89
C ASP A 154 -13.30 -1.45 1.30
N LYS A 155 -12.09 -1.60 1.87
CA LYS A 155 -11.12 -2.62 1.49
C LYS A 155 -11.66 -4.05 1.62
N MET A 156 -12.41 -4.33 2.70
CA MET A 156 -13.01 -5.65 2.89
C MET A 156 -14.10 -5.93 1.84
N ILE A 157 -14.91 -4.92 1.50
CA ILE A 157 -15.92 -5.02 0.44
C ILE A 157 -15.25 -5.32 -0.90
N ASP A 158 -14.22 -4.55 -1.27
CA ASP A 158 -13.47 -4.74 -2.52
C ASP A 158 -12.88 -6.16 -2.62
N VAL A 159 -12.33 -6.69 -1.51
CA VAL A 159 -11.82 -8.08 -1.47
C VAL A 159 -12.94 -9.07 -1.71
N ILE A 160 -14.09 -8.92 -1.04
CA ILE A 160 -15.23 -9.84 -1.20
C ILE A 160 -15.79 -9.76 -2.63
N GLU A 161 -15.93 -8.55 -3.20
CA GLU A 161 -16.45 -8.34 -4.55
C GLU A 161 -15.51 -8.88 -5.64
N SER A 162 -14.20 -8.90 -5.38
CA SER A 162 -13.20 -9.45 -6.30
C SER A 162 -13.16 -10.97 -6.34
N GLU A 163 -13.73 -11.64 -5.33
CA GLU A 163 -13.76 -13.10 -5.25
C GLU A 163 -14.79 -13.71 -6.23
N PRO A 164 -14.54 -14.93 -6.75
CA PRO A 164 -15.52 -15.65 -7.55
C PRO A 164 -16.86 -15.82 -6.83
N THR A 165 -17.97 -15.78 -7.56
CA THR A 165 -19.34 -15.85 -7.00
C THR A 165 -19.55 -17.04 -6.05
N GLN A 166 -18.88 -18.16 -6.30
CA GLN A 166 -18.97 -19.36 -5.43
C GLN A 166 -18.41 -19.07 -4.02
N PHE A 167 -17.29 -18.34 -3.92
CA PHE A 167 -16.71 -17.93 -2.63
C PHE A 167 -17.58 -16.89 -1.93
N GLN A 168 -18.15 -15.96 -2.66
CA GLN A 168 -19.09 -14.97 -2.11
C GLN A 168 -20.33 -15.66 -1.49
N LEU A 169 -20.88 -16.69 -2.15
CA LEU A 169 -22.01 -17.48 -1.63
C LEU A 169 -21.63 -18.24 -0.35
N VAL A 170 -20.43 -18.79 -0.27
CA VAL A 170 -19.97 -19.46 0.94
C VAL A 170 -19.81 -18.49 2.09
N LEU A 171 -19.22 -17.31 1.84
CA LEU A 171 -19.10 -16.25 2.85
C LEU A 171 -20.48 -15.79 3.34
N TYR A 172 -21.42 -15.58 2.44
CA TYR A 172 -22.79 -15.24 2.79
C TYR A 172 -23.45 -16.31 3.68
N ALA A 173 -23.32 -17.59 3.32
CA ALA A 173 -23.87 -18.68 4.12
C ALA A 173 -23.24 -18.75 5.54
N ILE A 174 -21.94 -18.48 5.65
CA ILE A 174 -21.26 -18.42 6.96
C ILE A 174 -21.82 -17.29 7.83
N VAL A 175 -22.05 -16.10 7.24
CA VAL A 175 -22.62 -14.94 7.95
C VAL A 175 -24.03 -15.27 8.44
N GLU A 176 -24.91 -15.78 7.59
CA GLU A 176 -26.27 -16.17 7.92
C GLU A 176 -26.32 -17.18 9.06
N LEU A 177 -25.50 -18.26 8.98
CA LEU A 177 -25.41 -19.26 10.02
C LEU A 177 -24.85 -18.69 11.35
N SER A 178 -23.93 -17.74 11.26
CA SER A 178 -23.35 -17.08 12.46
C SER A 178 -24.38 -16.20 13.17
N ASP A 179 -25.19 -15.48 12.42
CA ASP A 179 -26.25 -14.64 12.98
C ASP A 179 -27.39 -15.46 13.57
N ASP A 180 -27.79 -16.56 12.93
CA ASP A 180 -28.74 -17.52 13.47
C ASP A 180 -28.26 -18.16 14.79
N ASN A 181 -26.96 -18.50 14.87
CA ASN A 181 -26.38 -19.03 16.09
C ASN A 181 -26.33 -18.00 17.23
N LYS A 182 -26.01 -16.73 16.93
CA LYS A 182 -26.08 -15.64 17.92
C LYS A 182 -27.50 -15.41 18.44
N VAL A 183 -28.51 -15.51 17.58
CA VAL A 183 -29.93 -15.39 17.95
C VAL A 183 -30.35 -16.57 18.83
N ARG A 184 -29.93 -17.79 18.50
CA ARG A 184 -30.20 -19.00 19.31
C ARG A 184 -29.52 -18.92 20.68
N GLN A 185 -28.25 -18.48 20.75
CA GLN A 185 -27.52 -18.32 22.01
C GLN A 185 -28.14 -17.25 22.89
N LYS A 186 -28.56 -16.12 22.33
CA LYS A 186 -29.31 -15.08 23.07
C LYS A 186 -30.65 -15.58 23.63
N LYS A 187 -31.35 -16.45 22.91
CA LYS A 187 -32.58 -17.10 23.40
C LYS A 187 -32.30 -18.05 24.56
N LEU A 188 -31.24 -18.86 24.46
CA LEU A 188 -30.82 -19.79 25.52
C LEU A 188 -30.38 -19.04 26.78
N ASP A 189 -29.62 -17.96 26.65
CA ASP A 189 -29.16 -17.13 27.77
C ASP A 189 -30.31 -16.32 28.39
N GLY A 190 -31.37 -16.01 27.63
CA GLY A 190 -32.58 -15.34 28.10
C GLY A 190 -33.59 -16.28 28.81
N GLU A 191 -33.62 -17.55 28.45
CA GLU A 191 -34.47 -18.55 29.13
C GLU A 191 -33.82 -19.14 30.39
N GLY A 192 -32.51 -18.98 30.56
CA GLY A 192 -31.78 -19.40 31.77
C GLY A 192 -31.90 -18.46 32.98
N ALA A 193 -32.61 -17.35 32.84
CA ALA A 193 -32.76 -16.36 33.88
C ALA A 193 -34.08 -16.49 34.68
N ILE A 194 -34.75 -17.63 34.58
CA ILE A 194 -35.95 -17.92 35.37
C ILE A 194 -35.75 -19.27 36.08
N PHE A 195 -34.81 -19.30 37.05
CA PHE A 195 -34.88 -20.21 38.20
C PHE A 195 -34.13 -19.61 39.38
#